data_5f0bd78876ed26505fed42c7ea8155bd
#
_entry.id   5f0bd78876ed26505fed42c7ea8155bd
#
_cell.length_a   1.000
_cell.length_b   1.000
_cell.length_c   1.000
_cell.angle_alpha   90.00
_cell.angle_beta   90.00
_cell.angle_gamma   90.00
#
_symmetry.space_group_name_H-M   'P 1'
#
loop_
_entity.id
_entity.type
_entity.pdbx_description
1 polymer ?
#
loop_
_entity_poly.entity_id
_entity_poly.type
_entity_poly.pdbx_seq_one_letter_code
_entity_poly.pdbx_strand_id
1 'polypeptide(L)'
;MPTCYLVFVTRLAVAAACVCVLISATASAQVRVQSIDGTPADALAAPPGTKAIVFLFTSTDCPISNRYAPEVRRVVSTYASQGVVFRLVYPNPAEQAPAIREHIAAFGYGDAMQPLRDPTLSLVKYVKARVTPEAAVVVGNRVAYVGRIDDRYVDLGLERPAPTTHDLADAIAAVLAGRPVAHPTTQAVGCFIADFAR
;
A
#
# COMPACT_ATOMS: atom_id res chain seq x y z
N MET A 1 -6.45 -80.12 -46.74
CA MET A 1 -6.63 -79.78 -45.34
C MET A 1 -5.87 -78.48 -45.10
N PRO A 2 -6.54 -77.35 -45.01
CA PRO A 2 -5.86 -76.06 -44.71
C PRO A 2 -6.04 -75.67 -43.29
N THR A 3 -4.93 -75.34 -42.68
CA THR A 3 -4.79 -74.87 -41.29
C THR A 3 -5.12 -73.38 -41.21
N CYS A 4 -6.06 -73.07 -40.36
CA CYS A 4 -6.56 -71.72 -40.14
C CYS A 4 -5.61 -70.98 -39.18
N TYR A 5 -4.93 -69.92 -39.66
CA TYR A 5 -4.14 -69.02 -38.78
C TYR A 5 -5.06 -67.85 -38.33
N LEU A 6 -5.29 -67.88 -37.03
CA LEU A 6 -6.04 -66.80 -36.33
C LEU A 6 -5.06 -65.70 -35.99
N VAL A 7 -5.17 -64.55 -36.69
CA VAL A 7 -4.34 -63.39 -36.38
C VAL A 7 -5.08 -62.57 -35.31
N PHE A 8 -4.50 -62.60 -34.11
CA PHE A 8 -4.92 -61.73 -33.01
C PHE A 8 -4.40 -60.30 -33.23
N VAL A 9 -5.28 -59.42 -33.62
CA VAL A 9 -4.96 -57.96 -33.68
C VAL A 9 -5.21 -57.38 -32.31
N THR A 10 -4.14 -57.19 -31.53
CA THR A 10 -4.15 -56.44 -30.28
C THR A 10 -4.26 -54.94 -30.61
N ARG A 11 -5.43 -54.38 -30.31
CA ARG A 11 -5.62 -52.91 -30.36
C ARG A 11 -4.96 -52.30 -29.13
N LEU A 12 -3.84 -51.58 -29.30
CA LEU A 12 -3.22 -50.72 -28.33
C LEU A 12 -4.07 -49.45 -28.22
N ALA A 13 -4.85 -49.34 -27.15
CA ALA A 13 -5.56 -48.10 -26.80
C ALA A 13 -4.54 -47.13 -26.14
N VAL A 14 -4.11 -46.12 -26.90
CA VAL A 14 -3.34 -45.01 -26.37
C VAL A 14 -4.30 -44.08 -25.65
N ALA A 15 -4.34 -44.16 -24.33
CA ALA A 15 -5.03 -43.20 -23.49
C ALA A 15 -4.22 -41.89 -23.44
N ALA A 16 -4.62 -40.91 -24.23
CA ALA A 16 -4.08 -39.54 -24.12
C ALA A 16 -4.61 -38.90 -22.85
N ALA A 17 -3.80 -38.94 -21.78
CA ALA A 17 -4.09 -38.21 -20.55
C ALA A 17 -3.88 -36.69 -20.81
N CYS A 18 -4.98 -35.99 -21.05
CA CYS A 18 -5.01 -34.53 -21.15
C CYS A 18 -4.81 -33.97 -19.73
N VAL A 19 -3.56 -33.60 -19.40
CA VAL A 19 -3.24 -32.90 -18.13
C VAL A 19 -3.67 -31.44 -18.31
N CYS A 20 -4.91 -31.13 -17.89
CA CYS A 20 -5.35 -29.76 -17.73
C CYS A 20 -4.58 -29.12 -16.56
N VAL A 21 -3.52 -28.40 -16.86
CA VAL A 21 -2.85 -27.53 -15.91
C VAL A 21 -3.81 -26.37 -15.61
N LEU A 22 -4.56 -26.48 -14.52
CA LEU A 22 -5.33 -25.35 -13.99
C LEU A 22 -4.36 -24.30 -13.52
N ILE A 23 -4.07 -23.32 -14.37
CA ILE A 23 -3.39 -22.08 -13.98
C ILE A 23 -4.39 -21.33 -13.10
N SER A 24 -4.28 -21.52 -11.78
CA SER A 24 -5.00 -20.71 -10.82
C SER A 24 -4.46 -19.29 -10.93
N ALA A 25 -5.12 -18.44 -11.73
CA ALA A 25 -4.90 -17.01 -11.70
C ALA A 25 -5.28 -16.54 -10.28
N THR A 26 -4.26 -16.29 -9.45
CA THR A 26 -4.48 -15.59 -8.17
C THR A 26 -4.99 -14.20 -8.54
N ALA A 27 -6.29 -13.98 -8.39
CA ALA A 27 -6.89 -12.67 -8.52
C ALA A 27 -6.21 -11.76 -7.48
N SER A 28 -5.32 -10.89 -7.94
CA SER A 28 -4.73 -9.87 -7.10
C SER A 28 -5.86 -8.95 -6.64
N ALA A 29 -6.02 -8.76 -5.34
CA ALA A 29 -7.00 -7.83 -4.82
C ALA A 29 -6.66 -6.43 -5.34
N GLN A 30 -7.53 -5.87 -6.18
CA GLN A 30 -7.39 -4.50 -6.67
C GLN A 30 -8.01 -3.53 -5.66
N VAL A 31 -7.23 -2.56 -5.22
CA VAL A 31 -7.71 -1.45 -4.38
C VAL A 31 -7.81 -0.21 -5.25
N ARG A 32 -9.04 0.14 -5.65
CA ARG A 32 -9.30 1.24 -6.58
C ARG A 32 -9.16 2.60 -5.90
N VAL A 33 -8.28 3.39 -6.46
CA VAL A 33 -8.04 4.79 -6.13
C VAL A 33 -8.01 5.62 -7.41
N GLN A 34 -7.67 6.89 -7.32
CA GLN A 34 -7.49 7.79 -8.46
C GLN A 34 -6.11 8.44 -8.41
N SER A 35 -5.55 8.76 -9.58
CA SER A 35 -4.51 9.78 -9.67
C SER A 35 -5.08 11.14 -9.24
N ILE A 36 -4.22 12.14 -9.05
CA ILE A 36 -4.69 13.49 -8.71
C ILE A 36 -5.59 14.09 -9.80
N ASP A 37 -5.45 13.63 -11.04
CA ASP A 37 -6.26 14.08 -12.18
C ASP A 37 -7.57 13.29 -12.36
N GLY A 38 -7.88 12.38 -11.42
CA GLY A 38 -9.11 11.59 -11.44
C GLY A 38 -9.05 10.30 -12.25
N THR A 39 -7.91 9.99 -12.90
CA THR A 39 -7.75 8.73 -13.63
C THR A 39 -7.76 7.54 -12.65
N PRO A 40 -8.58 6.51 -12.92
CA PRO A 40 -8.59 5.30 -12.09
C PRO A 40 -7.21 4.64 -12.02
N ALA A 41 -6.84 4.22 -10.82
CA ALA A 41 -5.58 3.53 -10.55
C ALA A 41 -5.78 2.40 -9.53
N ASP A 42 -4.88 1.43 -9.55
CA ASP A 42 -4.78 0.41 -8.51
C ASP A 42 -3.73 0.83 -7.48
N ALA A 43 -4.16 0.99 -6.23
CA ALA A 43 -3.27 1.38 -5.15
C ALA A 43 -2.14 0.37 -4.89
N LEU A 44 -2.34 -0.91 -5.22
CA LEU A 44 -1.36 -1.96 -4.98
C LEU A 44 -0.45 -2.23 -6.18
N ALA A 45 -0.73 -1.64 -7.37
CA ALA A 45 0.15 -1.81 -8.52
C ALA A 45 1.50 -1.12 -8.28
N ALA A 46 2.58 -1.85 -8.42
CA ALA A 46 3.93 -1.33 -8.18
C ALA A 46 4.92 -1.92 -9.20
N PRO A 47 6.05 -1.24 -9.48
CA PRO A 47 7.08 -1.75 -10.35
C PRO A 47 7.61 -3.12 -9.91
N PRO A 48 8.10 -3.95 -10.86
CA PRO A 48 8.78 -5.21 -10.52
C PRO A 48 9.96 -4.96 -9.55
N GLY A 49 10.13 -5.87 -8.59
CA GLY A 49 11.18 -5.74 -7.57
C GLY A 49 10.79 -4.88 -6.36
N THR A 50 9.57 -4.33 -6.32
CA THR A 50 9.06 -3.61 -5.14
C THR A 50 8.96 -4.57 -3.95
N LYS A 51 9.62 -4.21 -2.86
CA LYS A 51 9.61 -4.97 -1.60
C LYS A 51 8.47 -4.58 -0.68
N ALA A 52 8.09 -3.31 -0.70
CA ALA A 52 6.96 -2.77 0.07
C ALA A 52 6.38 -1.53 -0.59
N ILE A 53 5.09 -1.28 -0.35
CA ILE A 53 4.42 -0.02 -0.66
C ILE A 53 4.08 0.65 0.67
N VAL A 54 4.47 1.90 0.82
CA VAL A 54 4.13 2.74 1.97
C VAL A 54 3.09 3.76 1.54
N PHE A 55 1.95 3.74 2.21
CA PHE A 55 0.88 4.72 2.07
C PHE A 55 0.96 5.72 3.22
N LEU A 56 0.96 6.99 2.91
CA LEU A 56 0.94 8.09 3.85
C LEU A 56 -0.36 8.87 3.64
N PHE A 57 -1.33 8.64 4.52
CA PHE A 57 -2.60 9.34 4.50
C PHE A 57 -2.42 10.76 5.03
N THR A 58 -2.85 11.73 4.25
CA THR A 58 -2.68 13.16 4.54
C THR A 58 -3.90 13.96 4.12
N SER A 59 -3.99 15.20 4.56
CA SER A 59 -4.97 16.19 4.09
C SER A 59 -4.29 17.53 3.95
N THR A 60 -4.70 18.32 2.98
CA THR A 60 -4.11 19.63 2.67
C THR A 60 -4.26 20.62 3.82
N ASP A 61 -5.33 20.49 4.61
CA ASP A 61 -5.72 21.37 5.70
C ASP A 61 -5.43 20.79 7.10
N CYS A 62 -4.85 19.57 7.20
CA CYS A 62 -4.52 18.95 8.48
C CYS A 62 -3.19 19.49 9.04
N PRO A 63 -3.20 20.31 10.11
CA PRO A 63 -1.96 20.90 10.64
C PRO A 63 -0.94 19.85 11.13
N ILE A 64 -1.41 18.73 11.65
CA ILE A 64 -0.54 17.65 12.12
C ILE A 64 0.12 16.96 10.93
N SER A 65 -0.62 16.67 9.84
CA SER A 65 -0.05 16.14 8.61
C SER A 65 1.06 17.03 8.07
N ASN A 66 0.79 18.33 8.03
CA ASN A 66 1.72 19.33 7.50
C ASN A 66 3.01 19.42 8.33
N ARG A 67 2.92 19.30 9.65
CA ARG A 67 4.09 19.26 10.54
C ARG A 67 4.93 18.00 10.38
N TYR A 68 4.34 16.88 9.91
CA TYR A 68 5.09 15.66 9.64
C TYR A 68 5.86 15.67 8.31
N ALA A 69 5.66 16.67 7.44
CA ALA A 69 6.32 16.70 6.13
C ALA A 69 7.85 16.53 6.17
N PRO A 70 8.60 17.16 7.08
CA PRO A 70 10.06 16.94 7.19
C PRO A 70 10.41 15.48 7.53
N GLU A 71 9.70 14.86 8.46
CA GLU A 71 9.94 13.46 8.84
C GLU A 71 9.56 12.48 7.73
N VAL A 72 8.44 12.71 7.05
CA VAL A 72 8.03 11.94 5.88
C VAL A 72 9.10 11.98 4.80
N ARG A 73 9.63 13.16 4.46
CA ARG A 73 10.72 13.29 3.49
C ARG A 73 11.98 12.55 3.92
N ARG A 74 12.32 12.60 5.21
CA ARG A 74 13.46 11.86 5.76
C ARG A 74 13.28 10.34 5.57
N VAL A 75 12.11 9.80 5.89
CA VAL A 75 11.79 8.39 5.68
C VAL A 75 11.85 8.01 4.20
N VAL A 76 11.27 8.82 3.32
CA VAL A 76 11.31 8.61 1.87
C VAL A 76 12.75 8.58 1.37
N SER A 77 13.57 9.59 1.73
CA SER A 77 14.97 9.66 1.29
C SER A 77 15.80 8.47 1.77
N THR A 78 15.47 7.91 2.93
CA THR A 78 16.17 6.75 3.50
C THR A 78 15.84 5.46 2.77
N TYR A 79 14.58 5.25 2.37
CA TYR A 79 14.10 3.93 1.97
C TYR A 79 13.69 3.79 0.50
N ALA A 80 13.47 4.88 -0.25
CA ALA A 80 12.99 4.80 -1.64
C ALA A 80 13.97 4.01 -2.55
N SER A 81 15.29 4.18 -2.37
CA SER A 81 16.30 3.46 -3.14
C SER A 81 16.44 1.98 -2.77
N GLN A 82 15.77 1.52 -1.70
CA GLN A 82 15.84 0.16 -1.18
C GLN A 82 14.72 -0.76 -1.69
N GLY A 83 13.94 -0.31 -2.69
CA GLY A 83 12.79 -1.04 -3.24
C GLY A 83 11.48 -0.75 -2.52
N VAL A 84 11.39 0.37 -1.82
CA VAL A 84 10.14 0.86 -1.19
C VAL A 84 9.50 1.91 -2.07
N VAL A 85 8.23 1.69 -2.43
CA VAL A 85 7.40 2.66 -3.17
C VAL A 85 6.60 3.48 -2.17
N PHE A 86 6.65 4.80 -2.29
CA PHE A 86 5.89 5.70 -1.42
C PHE A 86 4.73 6.35 -2.16
N ARG A 87 3.58 6.42 -1.50
CA ARG A 87 2.36 7.03 -2.01
C ARG A 87 1.75 7.97 -0.99
N LEU A 88 1.52 9.21 -1.42
CA LEU A 88 0.83 10.21 -0.62
C LEU A 88 -0.66 10.14 -0.93
N VAL A 89 -1.49 9.82 0.05
CA VAL A 89 -2.91 9.51 -0.15
C VAL A 89 -3.79 10.61 0.45
N TYR A 90 -4.67 11.17 -0.37
CA TYR A 90 -5.65 12.19 0.00
C TYR A 90 -7.05 11.55 0.05
N PRO A 91 -7.55 11.21 1.24
CA PRO A 91 -8.84 10.54 1.41
C PRO A 91 -10.04 11.48 1.36
N ASN A 92 -9.83 12.81 1.54
CA ASN A 92 -10.91 13.77 1.51
C ASN A 92 -11.44 13.96 0.07
N PRO A 93 -12.70 13.61 -0.23
CA PRO A 93 -13.27 13.75 -1.57
C PRO A 93 -13.38 15.21 -2.06
N ALA A 94 -13.40 16.16 -1.14
CA ALA A 94 -13.44 17.59 -1.46
C ALA A 94 -12.11 18.14 -2.00
N GLU A 95 -10.99 17.49 -1.68
CA GLU A 95 -9.66 17.91 -2.14
C GLU A 95 -9.50 17.66 -3.64
N GLN A 96 -9.23 18.72 -4.39
CA GLN A 96 -9.09 18.69 -5.84
C GLN A 96 -7.62 18.81 -6.26
N ALA A 97 -7.32 18.41 -7.50
CA ALA A 97 -5.97 18.41 -8.05
C ALA A 97 -5.17 19.71 -7.83
N PRO A 98 -5.72 20.92 -8.02
CA PRO A 98 -4.96 22.15 -7.79
C PRO A 98 -4.46 22.30 -6.35
N ALA A 99 -5.35 22.08 -5.37
CA ALA A 99 -4.99 22.19 -3.94
C ALA A 99 -3.96 21.11 -3.54
N ILE A 100 -4.10 19.89 -4.07
CA ILE A 100 -3.13 18.81 -3.83
C ILE A 100 -1.76 19.15 -4.41
N ARG A 101 -1.69 19.70 -5.62
CA ARG A 101 -0.40 20.11 -6.23
C ARG A 101 0.26 21.24 -5.44
N GLU A 102 -0.52 22.23 -5.01
CA GLU A 102 -0.05 23.31 -4.15
C GLU A 102 0.51 22.77 -2.83
N HIS A 103 -0.21 21.85 -2.18
CA HIS A 103 0.23 21.20 -0.95
C HIS A 103 1.55 20.43 -1.16
N ILE A 104 1.66 19.63 -2.22
CA ILE A 104 2.89 18.90 -2.56
C ILE A 104 4.07 19.85 -2.70
N ALA A 105 3.89 20.96 -3.41
CA ALA A 105 4.93 21.96 -3.63
C ALA A 105 5.30 22.68 -2.33
N ALA A 106 4.30 23.12 -1.54
CA ALA A 106 4.50 23.85 -0.29
C ALA A 106 5.26 23.04 0.77
N PHE A 107 5.01 21.73 0.84
CA PHE A 107 5.65 20.86 1.83
C PHE A 107 6.85 20.07 1.27
N GLY A 108 7.24 20.31 0.01
CA GLY A 108 8.40 19.72 -0.61
C GLY A 108 8.33 18.21 -0.78
N TYR A 109 7.14 17.67 -1.00
CA TYR A 109 6.96 16.26 -1.36
C TYR A 109 7.42 16.09 -2.81
N GLY A 110 8.58 15.46 -3.00
CA GLY A 110 9.19 15.29 -4.33
C GLY A 110 8.60 14.12 -5.12
N ASP A 111 9.16 13.90 -6.32
CA ASP A 111 8.73 12.90 -7.29
C ASP A 111 8.82 11.44 -6.79
N ALA A 112 9.57 11.20 -5.71
CA ALA A 112 9.64 9.88 -5.07
C ALA A 112 8.33 9.46 -4.38
N MET A 113 7.37 10.38 -4.24
CA MET A 113 6.06 10.14 -3.64
C MET A 113 4.96 10.33 -4.67
N GLN A 114 4.38 9.22 -5.13
CA GLN A 114 3.25 9.30 -6.05
C GLN A 114 1.97 9.72 -5.31
N PRO A 115 1.34 10.85 -5.66
CA PRO A 115 0.10 11.29 -5.03
C PRO A 115 -1.09 10.53 -5.60
N LEU A 116 -2.00 10.10 -4.70
CA LEU A 116 -3.24 9.41 -5.00
C LEU A 116 -4.40 10.08 -4.27
N ARG A 117 -5.59 10.01 -4.87
CA ARG A 117 -6.86 10.36 -4.22
C ARG A 117 -7.63 9.08 -3.91
N ASP A 118 -8.22 9.01 -2.71
CA ASP A 118 -9.09 7.90 -2.29
C ASP A 118 -10.50 8.39 -1.88
N PRO A 119 -11.25 9.05 -2.80
CA PRO A 119 -12.52 9.67 -2.47
C PRO A 119 -13.62 8.69 -2.07
N THR A 120 -13.46 7.41 -2.35
CA THR A 120 -14.36 6.32 -1.98
C THR A 120 -13.92 5.58 -0.72
N LEU A 121 -12.79 5.99 -0.15
CA LEU A 121 -12.17 5.38 1.03
C LEU A 121 -11.86 3.88 0.84
N SER A 122 -11.60 3.45 -0.39
CA SER A 122 -11.32 2.04 -0.71
C SER A 122 -10.00 1.58 -0.10
N LEU A 123 -8.96 2.39 -0.24
CA LEU A 123 -7.64 2.12 0.35
C LEU A 123 -7.66 2.29 1.87
N VAL A 124 -8.35 3.34 2.36
CA VAL A 124 -8.57 3.56 3.81
C VAL A 124 -9.20 2.33 4.45
N LYS A 125 -10.26 1.78 3.85
CA LYS A 125 -10.94 0.57 4.35
C LYS A 125 -10.04 -0.67 4.27
N TYR A 126 -9.26 -0.79 3.20
CA TYR A 126 -8.36 -1.92 3.00
C TYR A 126 -7.27 -1.98 4.08
N VAL A 127 -6.61 -0.87 4.37
CA VAL A 127 -5.55 -0.83 5.40
C VAL A 127 -6.09 -0.53 6.80
N LYS A 128 -7.35 -0.12 6.92
CA LYS A 128 -8.02 0.30 8.17
C LYS A 128 -7.43 1.57 8.77
N ALA A 129 -7.01 2.51 7.93
CA ALA A 129 -6.59 3.83 8.38
C ALA A 129 -7.77 4.63 8.95
N ARG A 130 -7.52 5.52 9.90
CA ARG A 130 -8.56 6.24 10.66
C ARG A 130 -8.37 7.75 10.70
N VAL A 131 -7.14 8.20 10.63
CA VAL A 131 -6.79 9.62 10.77
C VAL A 131 -5.78 10.07 9.71
N THR A 132 -5.59 11.36 9.58
CA THR A 132 -4.47 11.99 8.88
C THR A 132 -3.65 12.83 9.87
N PRO A 133 -2.30 12.65 9.98
CA PRO A 133 -1.52 11.66 9.24
C PRO A 133 -1.60 10.25 9.84
N GLU A 134 -1.66 9.25 9.00
CA GLU A 134 -1.46 7.86 9.37
C GLU A 134 -0.66 7.16 8.25
N ALA A 135 0.12 6.13 8.60
CA ALA A 135 0.93 5.39 7.65
C ALA A 135 0.50 3.93 7.58
N ALA A 136 0.63 3.31 6.39
CA ALA A 136 0.51 1.86 6.25
C ALA A 136 1.65 1.31 5.39
N VAL A 137 2.18 0.14 5.77
CA VAL A 137 3.17 -0.62 5.00
C VAL A 137 2.52 -1.89 4.49
N VAL A 138 2.55 -2.09 3.17
CA VAL A 138 1.95 -3.24 2.49
C VAL A 138 3.04 -4.02 1.76
N VAL A 139 3.05 -5.35 1.94
CA VAL A 139 3.96 -6.30 1.28
C VAL A 139 3.11 -7.26 0.46
N GLY A 140 3.25 -7.22 -0.86
CA GLY A 140 2.29 -7.89 -1.74
C GLY A 140 0.87 -7.38 -1.48
N ASN A 141 -0.02 -8.27 -1.03
CA ASN A 141 -1.40 -7.92 -0.67
C ASN A 141 -1.65 -7.95 0.86
N ARG A 142 -0.62 -7.94 1.68
CA ARG A 142 -0.73 -8.02 3.13
C ARG A 142 -0.32 -6.72 3.79
N VAL A 143 -1.19 -6.16 4.62
CA VAL A 143 -0.84 -5.02 5.49
C VAL A 143 0.10 -5.54 6.58
N ALA A 144 1.34 -5.04 6.57
CA ALA A 144 2.36 -5.39 7.56
C ALA A 144 2.37 -4.40 8.74
N TYR A 145 1.95 -3.17 8.49
CA TYR A 145 1.86 -2.12 9.50
C TYR A 145 0.74 -1.14 9.14
N VAL A 146 0.05 -0.62 10.17
CA VAL A 146 -0.81 0.56 10.09
C VAL A 146 -0.73 1.34 11.40
N GLY A 147 -0.53 2.66 11.32
CA GLY A 147 -0.47 3.51 12.50
C GLY A 147 0.32 4.79 12.33
N ARG A 148 0.83 5.31 13.44
CA ARG A 148 1.55 6.58 13.51
C ARG A 148 2.90 6.54 12.77
N ILE A 149 3.37 7.70 12.35
CA ILE A 149 4.71 7.84 11.75
C ILE A 149 5.78 7.68 12.84
N ASP A 150 5.58 8.37 13.95
CA ASP A 150 6.37 8.29 15.18
C ASP A 150 5.48 8.64 16.39
N ASP A 151 6.04 8.68 17.60
CA ASP A 151 5.30 9.01 18.82
C ASP A 151 5.37 10.49 19.23
N ARG A 152 5.68 11.39 18.30
CA ARG A 152 5.74 12.83 18.58
C ARG A 152 4.43 13.35 19.17
N TYR A 153 3.28 13.01 18.56
CA TYR A 153 1.98 13.42 19.04
C TYR A 153 1.41 12.40 20.01
N VAL A 154 1.13 12.86 21.23
CA VAL A 154 0.52 12.06 22.31
C VAL A 154 -0.99 12.17 22.26
N ASP A 155 -1.50 13.38 21.95
CA ASP A 155 -2.92 13.70 21.79
C ASP A 155 -3.05 14.95 20.92
N LEU A 156 -4.29 15.33 20.55
CA LEU A 156 -4.56 16.58 19.84
C LEU A 156 -4.09 17.77 20.69
N GLY A 157 -3.18 18.56 20.13
CA GLY A 157 -2.59 19.70 20.83
C GLY A 157 -1.49 19.36 21.85
N LEU A 158 -1.15 18.08 22.01
CA LEU A 158 -0.09 17.64 22.91
C LEU A 158 1.01 16.90 22.14
N GLU A 159 2.17 17.52 22.03
CA GLU A 159 3.31 16.95 21.34
C GLU A 159 4.55 16.84 22.26
N ARG A 160 5.41 15.87 21.98
CA ARG A 160 6.73 15.73 22.58
C ARG A 160 7.71 16.70 21.91
N PRO A 161 8.73 17.19 22.63
CA PRO A 161 9.80 17.97 22.00
C PRO A 161 10.53 17.21 20.87
N ALA A 162 10.66 15.88 21.04
CA ALA A 162 11.19 14.96 20.04
C ALA A 162 10.51 13.60 20.17
N PRO A 163 10.38 12.82 19.07
CA PRO A 163 9.89 11.45 19.15
C PRO A 163 10.87 10.56 19.90
N THR A 164 10.34 9.56 20.62
CA THR A 164 11.12 8.51 21.29
C THR A 164 11.06 7.18 20.55
N THR A 165 10.09 7.00 19.66
CA THR A 165 9.97 5.84 18.76
C THR A 165 9.76 6.32 17.32
N HIS A 166 10.20 5.52 16.35
CA HIS A 166 10.09 5.79 14.91
C HIS A 166 9.32 4.67 14.23
N ASP A 167 8.08 4.46 14.64
CA ASP A 167 7.29 3.26 14.36
C ASP A 167 7.19 2.91 12.86
N LEU A 168 7.00 3.90 11.97
CA LEU A 168 6.98 3.68 10.52
C LEU A 168 8.35 3.23 9.99
N ALA A 169 9.43 3.91 10.40
CA ALA A 169 10.77 3.58 9.96
C ALA A 169 11.18 2.18 10.44
N ASP A 170 10.85 1.83 11.68
CA ASP A 170 11.11 0.51 12.27
C ASP A 170 10.31 -0.59 11.54
N ALA A 171 9.06 -0.32 11.18
CA ALA A 171 8.23 -1.23 10.40
C ALA A 171 8.81 -1.48 8.99
N ILE A 172 9.25 -0.43 8.30
CA ILE A 172 9.91 -0.55 6.98
C ILE A 172 11.21 -1.35 7.11
N ALA A 173 12.05 -1.04 8.09
CA ALA A 173 13.31 -1.73 8.31
C ALA A 173 13.10 -3.23 8.62
N ALA A 174 12.09 -3.58 9.42
CA ALA A 174 11.74 -4.97 9.71
C ALA A 174 11.32 -5.71 8.44
N VAL A 175 10.44 -5.10 7.62
CA VAL A 175 9.98 -5.67 6.34
C VAL A 175 11.15 -5.90 5.38
N LEU A 176 12.03 -4.91 5.20
CA LEU A 176 13.20 -5.02 4.32
C LEU A 176 14.18 -6.11 4.77
N ALA A 177 14.26 -6.36 6.08
CA ALA A 177 15.06 -7.42 6.67
C ALA A 177 14.36 -8.78 6.69
N GLY A 178 13.15 -8.91 6.13
CA GLY A 178 12.35 -10.15 6.16
C GLY A 178 11.89 -10.56 7.56
N ARG A 179 11.87 -9.63 8.51
CA ARG A 179 11.46 -9.86 9.91
C ARG A 179 10.01 -9.43 10.14
N PRO A 180 9.30 -10.04 11.09
CA PRO A 180 8.01 -9.55 11.55
C PRO A 180 8.12 -8.12 12.10
N VAL A 181 7.09 -7.29 11.86
CA VAL A 181 6.96 -5.97 12.49
C VAL A 181 6.58 -6.19 13.95
N ALA A 182 7.34 -5.63 14.88
CA ALA A 182 7.13 -5.83 16.33
C ALA A 182 5.77 -5.27 16.79
N HIS A 183 5.39 -4.11 16.28
CA HIS A 183 4.12 -3.44 16.56
C HIS A 183 3.38 -3.20 15.25
N PRO A 184 2.61 -4.21 14.73
CA PRO A 184 1.96 -4.10 13.43
C PRO A 184 0.83 -3.07 13.38
N THR A 185 0.37 -2.63 14.55
CA THR A 185 -0.62 -1.55 14.68
C THR A 185 -0.24 -0.64 15.83
N THR A 186 -0.25 0.68 15.57
CA THR A 186 -0.06 1.72 16.59
C THR A 186 -1.13 2.79 16.47
N GLN A 187 -1.40 3.52 17.54
CA GLN A 187 -2.41 4.58 17.51
C GLN A 187 -1.79 5.87 16.97
N ALA A 188 -2.33 6.35 15.83
CA ALA A 188 -2.01 7.67 15.30
C ALA A 188 -2.92 8.75 15.88
N VAL A 189 -2.39 9.97 15.96
CA VAL A 189 -3.11 11.19 16.38
C VAL A 189 -3.24 12.09 15.16
N GLY A 190 -4.47 12.55 14.85
CA GLY A 190 -4.71 13.38 13.69
C GLY A 190 -6.20 13.70 13.46
N CYS A 191 -6.50 14.25 12.29
CA CYS A 191 -7.85 14.57 11.85
C CYS A 191 -8.57 13.30 11.38
N PHE A 192 -9.81 13.06 11.81
CA PHE A 192 -10.54 11.84 11.48
C PHE A 192 -10.92 11.76 10.00
N ILE A 193 -10.56 10.68 9.33
CA ILE A 193 -10.94 10.42 7.93
C ILE A 193 -12.46 10.21 7.79
N ALA A 194 -13.11 9.63 8.78
CA ALA A 194 -14.57 9.43 8.77
C ALA A 194 -15.36 10.74 8.60
N ASP A 195 -14.79 11.88 8.99
CA ASP A 195 -15.44 13.19 8.85
C ASP A 195 -15.48 13.68 7.39
N PHE A 196 -14.63 13.14 6.53
CA PHE A 196 -14.62 13.44 5.09
C PHE A 196 -15.73 12.72 4.31
N ALA A 197 -16.37 11.72 4.90
CA ALA A 197 -17.42 10.92 4.27
C ALA A 197 -18.85 11.46 4.47
N ARG A 198 -18.99 12.66 5.09
CA ARG A 198 -20.30 13.31 5.40
C ARG A 198 -20.71 14.31 4.34
#